data_e100322da596a36969f63034ff67145d
#
_entry.id   e100322da596a36969f63034ff67145d
#
_cell.length_a   1.000
_cell.length_b   1.000
_cell.length_c   1.000
_cell.angle_alpha   90.00
_cell.angle_beta   90.00
_cell.angle_gamma   90.00
#
_symmetry.space_group_name_H-M   'P 1'
#
loop_
_entity.id
_entity.type
_entity.pdbx_description
1 polymer ?
#
loop_
_entity_poly.entity_id
_entity_poly.type
_entity_poly.pdbx_seq_one_letter_code
_entity_poly.pdbx_strand_id
1 'polypeptide(L)'
;YLYSKIPAGAAIRNYKENKKIWKLGLLFIQTGICALLLTLMGVISAQYNKAVNDKPGYEYDYLLWTVLTGTDRSVHQGIMNDLKLIPGVLDVQVSHTLPLESSSGNNVYMLDNGQENLFNIADQYCGSAGLFEMLEIPFIEGRYPQNADEIAVSESFVKQMMEFRDWSDGAVGKQVHITEHDHNHRAFTISGVYKDYRINTLTNQDMRASIKFFGEVGKDYMPWMAIKVSEVSNEMIAKVEEVIQSRIENKDVVVVSYKDSMREAYSSERRMRNT
;
A
#
# COMPACT_ATOMS: atom_id res chain seq x y z
N TYR A 1 60.78 29.23 6.20
CA TYR A 1 61.94 30.05 5.84
C TYR A 1 61.59 31.47 5.32
N LEU A 2 60.34 31.79 5.08
CA LEU A 2 59.88 33.12 4.59
C LEU A 2 59.40 34.05 5.71
N TYR A 3 59.13 33.52 6.90
CA TYR A 3 58.59 34.32 8.01
C TYR A 3 59.65 35.03 8.86
N SER A 4 60.93 34.64 8.75
CA SER A 4 62.00 35.18 9.59
C SER A 4 62.56 36.53 9.14
N LYS A 5 62.13 37.07 8.00
CA LYS A 5 62.64 38.33 7.43
C LYS A 5 61.68 39.51 7.55
N ILE A 6 60.55 39.35 8.19
CA ILE A 6 59.61 40.51 8.36
C ILE A 6 59.77 41.03 9.80
N PRO A 7 60.18 42.27 9.99
CA PRO A 7 60.23 42.90 11.32
C PRO A 7 58.85 42.86 11.97
N ALA A 8 58.75 42.37 13.21
CA ALA A 8 57.48 42.20 13.94
C ALA A 8 56.59 43.45 13.95
N GLY A 9 57.21 44.67 13.94
CA GLY A 9 56.47 45.92 13.84
C GLY A 9 55.85 46.18 12.47
N ALA A 10 56.44 45.64 11.36
CA ALA A 10 55.87 45.78 10.03
C ALA A 10 54.73 44.76 9.78
N ALA A 11 54.81 43.58 10.41
CA ALA A 11 53.73 42.58 10.40
C ALA A 11 52.46 43.09 11.05
N ILE A 12 52.60 43.85 12.16
CA ILE A 12 51.45 44.42 12.88
C ILE A 12 50.85 45.67 12.22
N ARG A 13 51.72 46.47 11.58
CA ARG A 13 51.29 47.78 11.01
C ARG A 13 50.78 47.70 9.56
N ASN A 14 51.20 46.72 8.77
CA ASN A 14 50.85 46.59 7.36
C ASN A 14 50.00 45.39 7.00
N TYR A 15 49.40 44.71 7.95
CA TYR A 15 48.41 43.71 7.68
C TYR A 15 47.08 44.38 7.28
N LYS A 16 47.10 45.05 6.08
CA LYS A 16 45.87 45.44 5.42
C LYS A 16 45.23 44.16 4.90
N GLU A 17 44.26 43.70 5.65
CA GLU A 17 43.48 42.51 5.29
C GLU A 17 42.66 42.77 4.01
N ASN A 18 43.34 42.73 2.84
CA ASN A 18 42.68 42.77 1.54
C ASN A 18 41.82 41.54 1.24
N LYS A 19 41.62 40.70 2.26
CA LYS A 19 40.90 39.42 2.16
C LYS A 19 39.46 39.47 2.68
N LYS A 20 38.92 40.62 3.05
CA LYS A 20 37.55 40.70 3.58
C LYS A 20 36.48 40.33 2.56
N ILE A 21 36.67 40.69 1.30
CA ILE A 21 35.67 40.49 0.23
C ILE A 21 35.45 39.00 -0.08
N TRP A 22 36.53 38.21 -0.17
CA TRP A 22 36.40 36.78 -0.44
C TRP A 22 35.81 36.04 0.75
N LYS A 23 36.12 36.41 2.00
CA LYS A 23 35.53 35.87 3.21
C LYS A 23 34.02 36.20 3.29
N LEU A 24 33.64 37.43 2.91
CA LEU A 24 32.24 37.82 2.79
C LEU A 24 31.52 37.03 1.68
N GLY A 25 32.17 36.83 0.53
CA GLY A 25 31.64 35.96 -0.53
C GLY A 25 31.45 34.54 -0.11
N LEU A 26 32.44 33.95 0.62
CA LEU A 26 32.32 32.59 1.17
C LEU A 26 31.19 32.49 2.19
N LEU A 27 31.08 33.47 3.09
CA LEU A 27 29.99 33.52 4.09
C LEU A 27 28.63 33.62 3.41
N PHE A 28 28.52 34.41 2.32
CA PHE A 28 27.28 34.56 1.57
C PHE A 28 26.87 33.23 0.90
N ILE A 29 27.84 32.55 0.27
CA ILE A 29 27.62 31.23 -0.35
C ILE A 29 27.19 30.18 0.74
N GLN A 30 27.90 30.16 1.85
CA GLN A 30 27.60 29.24 2.96
C GLN A 30 26.20 29.49 3.53
N THR A 31 25.84 30.76 3.74
CA THR A 31 24.49 31.13 4.24
C THR A 31 23.42 30.76 3.20
N GLY A 32 23.69 30.97 1.92
CA GLY A 32 22.80 30.58 0.82
C GLY A 32 22.58 29.06 0.76
N ILE A 33 23.64 28.27 0.89
CA ILE A 33 23.56 26.80 0.96
C ILE A 33 22.76 26.37 2.20
N CYS A 34 23.03 26.93 3.38
CA CYS A 34 22.28 26.61 4.58
C CYS A 34 20.79 26.96 4.45
N ALA A 35 20.45 28.12 3.88
CA ALA A 35 19.08 28.53 3.63
C ALA A 35 18.38 27.56 2.65
N LEU A 36 19.07 27.16 1.58
CA LEU A 36 18.58 26.19 0.61
C LEU A 36 18.30 24.82 1.27
N LEU A 37 19.23 24.33 2.08
CA LEU A 37 19.06 23.06 2.77
C LEU A 37 17.90 23.09 3.78
N LEU A 38 17.76 24.18 4.54
CA LEU A 38 16.65 24.37 5.47
C LEU A 38 15.30 24.42 4.74
N THR A 39 15.25 25.13 3.60
CA THR A 39 14.05 25.16 2.77
C THR A 39 13.70 23.78 2.22
N LEU A 40 14.70 23.06 1.72
CA LEU A 40 14.53 21.70 1.21
C LEU A 40 14.02 20.74 2.31
N MET A 41 14.60 20.81 3.51
CA MET A 41 14.13 20.05 4.66
C MET A 41 12.68 20.40 5.03
N GLY A 42 12.32 21.67 4.99
CA GLY A 42 10.95 22.14 5.22
C GLY A 42 9.96 21.59 4.20
N VAL A 43 10.30 21.63 2.92
CA VAL A 43 9.48 21.09 1.83
C VAL A 43 9.33 19.58 1.96
N ILE A 44 10.42 18.85 2.17
CA ILE A 44 10.39 17.38 2.36
C ILE A 44 9.54 17.00 3.57
N SER A 45 9.69 17.72 4.69
CA SER A 45 8.89 17.48 5.90
C SER A 45 7.40 17.74 5.66
N ALA A 46 7.06 18.82 4.95
CA ALA A 46 5.67 19.13 4.62
C ALA A 46 5.05 18.11 3.67
N GLN A 47 5.79 17.68 2.63
CA GLN A 47 5.37 16.62 1.71
C GLN A 47 5.19 15.28 2.43
N TYR A 48 6.12 14.93 3.32
CA TYR A 48 6.01 13.72 4.13
C TYR A 48 4.77 13.75 5.03
N ASN A 49 4.57 14.85 5.77
CA ASN A 49 3.40 14.99 6.64
C ASN A 49 2.09 14.92 5.84
N LYS A 50 2.03 15.54 4.67
CA LYS A 50 0.89 15.42 3.79
C LYS A 50 0.65 13.97 3.38
N ALA A 51 1.68 13.29 2.90
CA ALA A 51 1.57 11.92 2.41
C ALA A 51 1.18 10.90 3.50
N VAL A 52 1.68 11.07 4.75
CA VAL A 52 1.30 10.21 5.89
C VAL A 52 -0.14 10.46 6.35
N ASN A 53 -0.63 11.70 6.23
CA ASN A 53 -1.98 12.06 6.64
C ASN A 53 -3.02 11.91 5.51
N ASP A 54 -2.58 11.74 4.26
CA ASP A 54 -3.50 11.46 3.16
C ASP A 54 -4.11 10.07 3.32
N LYS A 55 -5.44 9.99 3.24
CA LYS A 55 -6.16 8.72 3.25
C LYS A 55 -5.66 7.84 2.10
N PRO A 56 -5.36 6.56 2.35
CA PRO A 56 -4.84 5.67 1.30
C PRO A 56 -5.87 5.30 0.23
N GLY A 57 -7.12 5.74 0.36
CA GLY A 57 -8.22 5.39 -0.52
C GLY A 57 -9.08 4.24 -0.01
N TYR A 58 -8.82 3.77 1.21
CA TYR A 58 -9.63 2.79 1.94
C TYR A 58 -9.67 3.12 3.43
N GLU A 59 -10.67 2.60 4.14
CA GLU A 59 -10.83 2.80 5.58
C GLU A 59 -10.15 1.67 6.37
N TYR A 60 -9.42 2.03 7.44
CA TYR A 60 -8.67 1.08 8.25
C TYR A 60 -8.62 1.40 9.75
N ASP A 61 -9.22 2.52 10.18
CA ASP A 61 -9.13 2.99 11.57
C ASP A 61 -9.68 1.99 12.60
N TYR A 62 -10.71 1.23 12.21
CA TYR A 62 -11.40 0.24 13.06
C TYR A 62 -11.17 -1.19 12.57
N LEU A 63 -10.02 -1.43 11.95
CA LEU A 63 -9.69 -2.73 11.39
C LEU A 63 -8.63 -3.43 12.26
N LEU A 64 -8.96 -4.63 12.69
CA LEU A 64 -8.00 -5.61 13.21
C LEU A 64 -7.68 -6.61 12.10
N TRP A 65 -6.49 -7.20 12.17
CA TRP A 65 -6.10 -8.23 11.22
C TRP A 65 -5.20 -9.29 11.85
N THR A 66 -5.19 -10.45 11.24
CA THR A 66 -4.30 -11.56 11.59
C THR A 66 -4.01 -12.42 10.37
N VAL A 67 -3.02 -13.29 10.48
CA VAL A 67 -2.65 -14.24 9.42
C VAL A 67 -2.79 -15.66 9.97
N LEU A 68 -3.60 -16.48 9.30
CA LEU A 68 -3.87 -17.86 9.65
C LEU A 68 -3.07 -18.82 8.74
N THR A 69 -1.76 -18.82 8.87
CA THR A 69 -0.89 -19.73 8.11
C THR A 69 -0.92 -21.14 8.68
N GLY A 70 -0.90 -22.14 7.79
CA GLY A 70 -0.91 -23.55 8.19
C GLY A 70 -2.24 -24.06 8.76
N THR A 71 -3.28 -23.23 8.74
CA THR A 71 -4.62 -23.59 9.20
C THR A 71 -5.43 -24.22 8.08
N ASP A 72 -6.23 -25.22 8.38
CA ASP A 72 -7.19 -25.78 7.42
C ASP A 72 -8.16 -24.69 6.96
N ARG A 73 -8.28 -24.53 5.65
CA ARG A 73 -9.13 -23.50 5.03
C ARG A 73 -10.61 -23.66 5.41
N SER A 74 -11.05 -24.89 5.65
CA SER A 74 -12.44 -25.19 6.08
C SER A 74 -12.76 -24.60 7.46
N VAL A 75 -11.75 -24.36 8.30
CA VAL A 75 -11.91 -23.79 9.64
C VAL A 75 -12.18 -22.28 9.58
N HIS A 76 -11.74 -21.59 8.50
CA HIS A 76 -11.92 -20.14 8.37
C HIS A 76 -13.37 -19.71 8.47
N GLN A 77 -14.30 -20.44 7.84
CA GLN A 77 -15.73 -20.11 7.91
C GLN A 77 -16.28 -20.22 9.36
N GLY A 78 -15.82 -21.23 10.11
CA GLY A 78 -16.17 -21.38 11.51
C GLY A 78 -15.67 -20.23 12.37
N ILE A 79 -14.40 -19.83 12.18
CA ILE A 79 -13.79 -18.69 12.87
C ILE A 79 -14.58 -17.40 12.55
N MET A 80 -14.85 -17.13 11.26
CA MET A 80 -15.61 -15.95 10.84
C MET A 80 -16.98 -15.88 11.50
N ASN A 81 -17.69 -17.02 11.58
CA ASN A 81 -19.01 -17.10 12.21
C ASN A 81 -18.94 -16.82 13.72
N ASP A 82 -17.94 -17.38 14.40
CA ASP A 82 -17.79 -17.18 15.85
C ASP A 82 -17.37 -15.73 16.16
N LEU A 83 -16.46 -15.17 15.39
CA LEU A 83 -16.04 -13.77 15.56
C LEU A 83 -17.20 -12.79 15.40
N LYS A 84 -18.12 -13.05 14.46
CA LYS A 84 -19.33 -12.22 14.26
C LYS A 84 -20.31 -12.28 15.47
N LEU A 85 -20.15 -13.23 16.37
CA LEU A 85 -20.94 -13.29 17.61
C LEU A 85 -20.37 -12.43 18.73
N ILE A 86 -19.16 -11.92 18.60
CA ILE A 86 -18.55 -11.02 19.59
C ILE A 86 -19.23 -9.64 19.52
N PRO A 87 -19.80 -9.15 20.62
CA PRO A 87 -20.35 -7.80 20.65
C PRO A 87 -19.28 -6.76 20.29
N GLY A 88 -19.54 -5.93 19.28
CA GLY A 88 -18.60 -4.94 18.78
C GLY A 88 -17.79 -5.39 17.55
N VAL A 89 -17.84 -6.65 17.14
CA VAL A 89 -17.40 -7.08 15.81
C VAL A 89 -18.50 -6.76 14.80
N LEU A 90 -18.19 -5.99 13.79
CA LEU A 90 -19.15 -5.50 12.78
C LEU A 90 -19.17 -6.39 11.54
N ASP A 91 -17.99 -6.82 11.09
CA ASP A 91 -17.83 -7.75 9.97
C ASP A 91 -16.48 -8.48 10.02
N VAL A 92 -16.39 -9.62 9.34
CA VAL A 92 -15.17 -10.42 9.20
C VAL A 92 -15.05 -10.88 7.75
N GLN A 93 -13.91 -10.60 7.13
CA GLN A 93 -13.61 -10.98 5.75
C GLN A 93 -12.22 -11.62 5.68
N VAL A 94 -11.98 -12.41 4.65
CA VAL A 94 -10.69 -13.04 4.38
C VAL A 94 -10.15 -12.67 3.00
N SER A 95 -8.83 -12.68 2.86
CA SER A 95 -8.16 -12.33 1.64
C SER A 95 -6.84 -13.07 1.49
N HIS A 96 -6.36 -13.17 0.26
CA HIS A 96 -4.99 -13.61 -0.02
C HIS A 96 -3.97 -12.63 0.56
N THR A 97 -4.25 -11.34 0.52
CA THR A 97 -3.45 -10.27 1.11
C THR A 97 -4.30 -9.03 1.39
N LEU A 98 -3.80 -8.10 2.17
CA LEU A 98 -4.43 -6.81 2.47
C LEU A 98 -3.65 -5.66 1.82
N PRO A 99 -4.24 -4.46 1.67
CA PRO A 99 -3.62 -3.35 0.92
C PRO A 99 -2.24 -2.91 1.41
N LEU A 100 -1.89 -3.11 2.69
CA LEU A 100 -0.57 -2.76 3.22
C LEU A 100 0.54 -3.70 2.71
N GLU A 101 0.19 -4.92 2.31
CA GLU A 101 1.14 -5.92 1.84
C GLU A 101 1.29 -5.86 0.32
N SER A 102 2.48 -6.20 -0.16
CA SER A 102 2.74 -6.30 -1.59
C SER A 102 2.15 -7.57 -2.16
N SER A 103 1.65 -7.48 -3.38
CA SER A 103 1.25 -8.64 -4.16
C SER A 103 2.17 -8.87 -5.37
N SER A 104 2.13 -10.07 -5.92
CA SER A 104 2.82 -10.38 -7.17
C SER A 104 2.17 -9.67 -8.35
N GLY A 105 2.97 -9.27 -9.33
CA GLY A 105 2.48 -8.73 -10.58
C GLY A 105 2.12 -9.82 -11.58
N ASN A 106 1.23 -9.48 -12.52
CA ASN A 106 0.78 -10.32 -13.61
C ASN A 106 0.70 -9.53 -14.91
N ASN A 107 0.55 -10.21 -16.05
CA ASN A 107 0.34 -9.54 -17.31
C ASN A 107 -1.08 -9.73 -17.81
N VAL A 108 -1.61 -8.67 -18.40
CA VAL A 108 -2.88 -8.69 -19.13
C VAL A 108 -2.61 -8.95 -20.60
N TYR A 109 -3.41 -9.80 -21.24
CA TYR A 109 -3.36 -10.02 -22.68
C TYR A 109 -4.75 -10.23 -23.26
N MET A 110 -4.83 -10.23 -24.60
CA MET A 110 -6.05 -10.49 -25.35
C MET A 110 -5.74 -11.55 -26.45
N LEU A 111 -6.72 -12.37 -26.81
CA LEU A 111 -6.52 -13.40 -27.84
C LEU A 111 -6.39 -12.84 -29.25
N ASP A 112 -7.04 -11.71 -29.51
CA ASP A 112 -7.11 -11.08 -30.84
C ASP A 112 -5.81 -10.39 -31.29
N ASN A 113 -4.84 -10.20 -30.40
CA ASN A 113 -3.53 -9.64 -30.71
C ASN A 113 -2.38 -10.68 -30.65
N GLY A 114 -2.68 -11.95 -30.83
CA GLY A 114 -1.68 -13.02 -30.80
C GLY A 114 -1.17 -13.37 -29.40
N GLN A 115 -1.92 -13.03 -28.35
CA GLN A 115 -1.59 -13.27 -26.95
C GLN A 115 -0.37 -12.48 -26.44
N GLU A 116 -0.02 -11.40 -27.09
CA GLU A 116 1.02 -10.50 -26.60
C GLU A 116 0.58 -9.80 -25.32
N ASN A 117 1.51 -9.70 -24.37
CA ASN A 117 1.28 -8.98 -23.13
C ASN A 117 1.06 -7.49 -23.41
N LEU A 118 -0.06 -6.95 -22.95
CA LEU A 118 -0.38 -5.53 -23.10
C LEU A 118 0.33 -4.70 -22.05
N PHE A 119 0.16 -5.05 -20.77
CA PHE A 119 0.81 -4.39 -19.65
C PHE A 119 0.84 -5.29 -18.42
N ASN A 120 1.68 -4.89 -17.44
CA ASN A 120 1.80 -5.57 -16.18
C ASN A 120 0.86 -4.96 -15.15
N ILE A 121 0.21 -5.83 -14.37
CA ILE A 121 -0.63 -5.47 -13.22
C ILE A 121 0.22 -5.61 -11.97
N ALA A 122 0.30 -4.56 -11.16
CA ALA A 122 1.11 -4.60 -9.95
C ALA A 122 0.54 -5.49 -8.85
N ASP A 123 -0.77 -5.64 -8.81
CA ASP A 123 -1.44 -6.23 -7.67
C ASP A 123 -2.59 -7.13 -8.10
N GLN A 124 -2.56 -8.31 -7.51
CA GLN A 124 -3.55 -9.34 -7.68
C GLN A 124 -4.03 -9.78 -6.31
N TYR A 125 -5.28 -9.55 -6.01
CA TYR A 125 -5.87 -9.96 -4.76
C TYR A 125 -7.04 -10.91 -5.00
N CYS A 126 -7.08 -11.99 -4.21
CA CYS A 126 -8.25 -12.83 -4.07
C CYS A 126 -8.85 -12.55 -2.69
N GLY A 127 -10.12 -12.26 -2.63
CA GLY A 127 -10.80 -11.91 -1.39
C GLY A 127 -12.23 -12.38 -1.34
N SER A 128 -12.76 -12.51 -0.13
CA SER A 128 -14.17 -12.83 0.10
C SER A 128 -15.09 -11.69 -0.31
N ALA A 129 -16.35 -12.04 -0.61
CA ALA A 129 -17.38 -11.06 -0.84
C ALA A 129 -17.52 -10.12 0.37
N GLY A 130 -17.68 -8.83 0.13
CA GLY A 130 -17.79 -7.82 1.19
C GLY A 130 -16.47 -7.22 1.65
N LEU A 131 -15.32 -7.75 1.21
CA LEU A 131 -14.02 -7.15 1.57
C LEU A 131 -13.92 -5.68 1.12
N PHE A 132 -14.41 -5.34 -0.07
CA PHE A 132 -14.43 -3.96 -0.56
C PHE A 132 -15.35 -3.05 0.24
N GLU A 133 -16.52 -3.57 0.64
CA GLU A 133 -17.46 -2.86 1.50
C GLU A 133 -16.84 -2.59 2.88
N MET A 134 -16.16 -3.61 3.44
CA MET A 134 -15.44 -3.47 4.71
C MET A 134 -14.36 -2.39 4.66
N LEU A 135 -13.58 -2.36 3.58
CA LEU A 135 -12.51 -1.39 3.36
C LEU A 135 -13.02 -0.04 2.80
N GLU A 136 -14.32 0.07 2.53
CA GLU A 136 -14.97 1.28 1.98
C GLU A 136 -14.31 1.78 0.68
N ILE A 137 -13.82 0.84 -0.16
CA ILE A 137 -13.25 1.17 -1.47
C ILE A 137 -14.40 1.42 -2.45
N PRO A 138 -14.55 2.64 -2.99
CA PRO A 138 -15.70 2.97 -3.83
C PRO A 138 -15.58 2.33 -5.22
N PHE A 139 -16.68 1.77 -5.71
CA PHE A 139 -16.82 1.42 -7.11
C PHE A 139 -17.25 2.64 -7.93
N ILE A 140 -16.63 2.79 -9.11
CA ILE A 140 -16.95 3.81 -10.11
C ILE A 140 -18.05 3.27 -11.03
N GLU A 141 -17.96 1.97 -11.36
CA GLU A 141 -18.86 1.27 -12.26
C GLU A 141 -19.01 -0.19 -11.80
N GLY A 142 -20.20 -0.76 -11.93
CA GLY A 142 -20.46 -2.16 -11.64
C GLY A 142 -20.37 -2.56 -10.16
N ARG A 143 -19.82 -3.74 -9.87
CA ARG A 143 -19.82 -4.35 -8.55
C ARG A 143 -18.59 -5.24 -8.31
N TYR A 144 -18.41 -5.69 -7.07
CA TYR A 144 -17.42 -6.71 -6.72
C TYR A 144 -17.74 -8.06 -7.42
N PRO A 145 -16.73 -8.85 -7.82
CA PRO A 145 -16.92 -10.18 -8.39
C PRO A 145 -17.75 -11.09 -7.46
N GLN A 146 -18.65 -11.86 -8.06
CA GLN A 146 -19.52 -12.80 -7.33
C GLN A 146 -19.24 -14.26 -7.66
N ASN A 147 -18.41 -14.51 -8.67
CA ASN A 147 -18.00 -15.84 -9.07
C ASN A 147 -16.57 -15.84 -9.63
N ALA A 148 -16.02 -17.02 -9.83
CA ALA A 148 -14.63 -17.20 -10.21
C ALA A 148 -14.27 -16.70 -11.62
N ASP A 149 -15.26 -16.48 -12.50
CA ASP A 149 -15.04 -15.99 -13.88
C ASP A 149 -15.14 -14.45 -13.97
N GLU A 150 -15.39 -13.79 -12.85
CA GLU A 150 -15.46 -12.34 -12.75
C GLU A 150 -14.24 -11.76 -12.07
N ILE A 151 -13.86 -10.57 -12.51
CA ILE A 151 -12.85 -9.72 -11.85
C ILE A 151 -13.37 -8.30 -11.69
N ALA A 152 -12.90 -7.60 -10.66
CA ALA A 152 -12.98 -6.15 -10.60
C ALA A 152 -11.60 -5.56 -10.91
N VAL A 153 -11.58 -4.43 -11.59
CA VAL A 153 -10.34 -3.76 -12.05
C VAL A 153 -10.27 -2.34 -11.48
N SER A 154 -9.07 -1.82 -11.34
CA SER A 154 -8.86 -0.45 -10.89
C SER A 154 -9.12 0.56 -12.02
N GLU A 155 -9.32 1.82 -11.65
CA GLU A 155 -9.42 2.95 -12.59
C GLU A 155 -8.17 3.04 -13.49
N SER A 156 -6.97 2.87 -12.91
CA SER A 156 -5.71 2.81 -13.65
C SER A 156 -5.64 1.66 -14.65
N PHE A 157 -6.26 0.52 -14.34
CA PHE A 157 -6.36 -0.60 -15.29
C PHE A 157 -7.13 -0.20 -16.55
N VAL A 158 -8.30 0.41 -16.36
CA VAL A 158 -9.13 0.88 -17.49
C VAL A 158 -8.39 1.91 -18.32
N LYS A 159 -7.70 2.85 -17.67
CA LYS A 159 -6.90 3.86 -18.34
C LYS A 159 -5.76 3.26 -19.18
N GLN A 160 -5.07 2.24 -18.69
CA GLN A 160 -4.05 1.54 -19.45
C GLN A 160 -4.66 0.73 -20.61
N MET A 161 -5.81 0.07 -20.41
CA MET A 161 -6.50 -0.63 -21.49
C MET A 161 -6.92 0.30 -22.64
N MET A 162 -7.29 1.55 -22.33
CA MET A 162 -7.67 2.54 -23.35
C MET A 162 -6.50 2.92 -24.28
N GLU A 163 -5.25 2.63 -23.92
CA GLU A 163 -4.11 2.80 -24.83
C GLU A 163 -4.06 1.72 -25.92
N PHE A 164 -4.73 0.59 -25.71
CA PHE A 164 -4.73 -0.56 -26.60
C PHE A 164 -6.10 -0.84 -27.22
N ARG A 165 -7.18 -0.40 -26.60
CA ARG A 165 -8.56 -0.68 -26.99
C ARG A 165 -9.46 0.54 -26.77
N ASP A 166 -10.43 0.71 -27.64
CA ASP A 166 -11.49 1.69 -27.40
C ASP A 166 -12.49 1.13 -26.37
N TRP A 167 -12.38 1.64 -25.15
CA TRP A 167 -13.29 1.33 -24.05
C TRP A 167 -14.07 2.58 -23.58
N SER A 168 -14.30 3.51 -24.51
CA SER A 168 -15.06 4.73 -24.23
C SER A 168 -16.52 4.48 -23.80
N ASP A 169 -17.04 3.28 -24.09
CA ASP A 169 -18.38 2.80 -23.67
C ASP A 169 -18.39 2.10 -22.30
N GLY A 170 -17.29 2.12 -21.55
CA GLY A 170 -17.13 1.47 -20.26
C GLY A 170 -16.35 0.18 -20.30
N ALA A 171 -15.97 -0.34 -19.13
CA ALA A 171 -15.19 -1.56 -18.98
C ALA A 171 -16.01 -2.78 -18.55
N VAL A 172 -17.12 -2.56 -17.84
CA VAL A 172 -17.96 -3.63 -17.30
C VAL A 172 -18.56 -4.49 -18.43
N GLY A 173 -18.48 -5.81 -18.25
CA GLY A 173 -18.90 -6.80 -19.25
C GLY A 173 -17.85 -7.17 -20.28
N LYS A 174 -16.73 -6.43 -20.37
CA LYS A 174 -15.63 -6.78 -21.28
C LYS A 174 -14.78 -7.91 -20.69
N GLN A 175 -14.09 -8.64 -21.57
CA GLN A 175 -13.27 -9.78 -21.18
C GLN A 175 -11.79 -9.51 -21.39
N VAL A 176 -10.98 -10.03 -20.48
CA VAL A 176 -9.52 -10.00 -20.53
C VAL A 176 -8.95 -11.34 -20.07
N HIS A 177 -7.68 -11.58 -20.39
CA HIS A 177 -6.92 -12.74 -19.95
C HIS A 177 -5.77 -12.31 -19.04
N ILE A 178 -5.47 -13.13 -18.04
CA ILE A 178 -4.42 -12.87 -17.05
C ILE A 178 -3.44 -14.03 -17.07
N THR A 179 -2.16 -13.76 -17.30
CA THR A 179 -1.13 -14.76 -17.62
C THR A 179 -1.00 -15.87 -16.58
N GLU A 180 -0.94 -15.55 -15.28
CA GLU A 180 -0.80 -16.58 -14.23
C GLU A 180 -2.08 -17.40 -13.97
N HIS A 181 -3.21 -16.93 -14.48
CA HIS A 181 -4.49 -17.62 -14.37
C HIS A 181 -4.93 -18.23 -15.70
N ASP A 182 -3.99 -18.31 -16.66
CA ASP A 182 -4.24 -18.82 -18.00
C ASP A 182 -4.27 -20.34 -18.06
N HIS A 183 -5.22 -20.94 -17.35
CA HIS A 183 -5.57 -22.34 -17.58
C HIS A 183 -6.50 -22.43 -18.79
N ASN A 184 -5.97 -22.84 -19.94
CA ASN A 184 -6.72 -22.96 -21.21
C ASN A 184 -7.30 -21.63 -21.74
N HIS A 185 -6.56 -20.55 -21.70
CA HIS A 185 -6.99 -19.23 -22.16
C HIS A 185 -8.29 -18.74 -21.48
N ARG A 186 -8.38 -18.95 -20.19
CA ARG A 186 -9.54 -18.53 -19.41
C ARG A 186 -9.74 -17.01 -19.53
N ALA A 187 -10.91 -16.63 -20.00
CA ALA A 187 -11.33 -15.24 -20.02
C ALA A 187 -11.98 -14.86 -18.68
N PHE A 188 -11.64 -13.68 -18.17
CA PHE A 188 -12.31 -13.07 -17.03
C PHE A 188 -13.19 -11.92 -17.50
N THR A 189 -14.43 -11.91 -17.03
CA THR A 189 -15.36 -10.81 -17.31
C THR A 189 -15.21 -9.74 -16.24
N ILE A 190 -15.04 -8.49 -16.65
CA ILE A 190 -14.98 -7.35 -15.74
C ILE A 190 -16.37 -7.09 -15.17
N SER A 191 -16.53 -7.29 -13.86
CA SER A 191 -17.79 -7.06 -13.14
C SER A 191 -17.91 -5.66 -12.55
N GLY A 192 -16.79 -4.98 -12.38
CA GLY A 192 -16.77 -3.62 -11.84
C GLY A 192 -15.43 -2.93 -11.95
N VAL A 193 -15.47 -1.62 -11.83
CA VAL A 193 -14.31 -0.73 -11.80
C VAL A 193 -14.31 -0.02 -10.46
N TYR A 194 -13.23 -0.14 -9.70
CA TYR A 194 -13.06 0.54 -8.42
C TYR A 194 -12.05 1.67 -8.53
N LYS A 195 -12.20 2.64 -7.63
CA LYS A 195 -11.28 3.78 -7.54
C LYS A 195 -9.90 3.32 -7.07
N ASP A 196 -8.86 3.87 -7.69
CA ASP A 196 -7.48 3.59 -7.27
C ASP A 196 -7.30 3.90 -5.78
N TYR A 197 -6.55 3.03 -5.11
CA TYR A 197 -6.14 3.22 -3.73
C TYR A 197 -4.67 2.86 -3.57
N ARG A 198 -4.06 3.36 -2.51
CA ARG A 198 -2.65 3.11 -2.23
C ARG A 198 -2.42 1.68 -1.77
N ILE A 199 -1.51 0.99 -2.45
CA ILE A 199 -1.02 -0.33 -2.09
C ILE A 199 0.39 -0.15 -1.52
N ASN A 200 0.71 -0.87 -0.46
CA ASN A 200 1.94 -0.67 0.32
C ASN A 200 2.05 0.73 0.97
N THR A 201 3.28 1.08 1.27
CA THR A 201 3.64 2.34 1.92
C THR A 201 3.90 3.45 0.91
N LEU A 202 4.28 4.63 1.41
CA LEU A 202 4.52 5.85 0.62
C LEU A 202 5.59 5.75 -0.45
N THR A 203 6.56 4.84 -0.28
CA THR A 203 7.66 4.68 -1.23
C THR A 203 7.23 4.04 -2.53
N ASN A 204 6.13 3.30 -2.51
CA ASN A 204 5.54 2.69 -3.70
C ASN A 204 4.35 3.51 -4.20
N GLN A 205 4.62 4.72 -4.67
CA GLN A 205 3.59 5.67 -5.13
C GLN A 205 2.98 5.33 -6.50
N ASP A 206 3.44 4.28 -7.13
CA ASP A 206 2.87 3.86 -8.41
C ASP A 206 1.47 3.32 -8.17
N MET A 207 0.46 4.13 -8.47
CA MET A 207 -0.91 3.65 -8.65
C MET A 207 -0.95 2.81 -9.92
N ARG A 208 -0.47 1.59 -9.81
CA ARG A 208 -0.48 0.64 -10.92
C ARG A 208 -1.87 0.09 -11.11
N ALA A 209 -2.13 -0.31 -12.34
CA ALA A 209 -3.29 -1.12 -12.65
C ALA A 209 -3.35 -2.34 -11.72
N SER A 210 -4.48 -2.57 -11.09
CA SER A 210 -4.69 -3.69 -10.19
C SER A 210 -6.00 -4.40 -10.46
N ILE A 211 -6.10 -5.65 -10.06
CA ILE A 211 -7.30 -6.48 -10.21
C ILE A 211 -7.66 -7.17 -8.90
N LYS A 212 -8.93 -7.53 -8.78
CA LYS A 212 -9.47 -8.31 -7.66
C LYS A 212 -10.23 -9.52 -8.18
N PHE A 213 -9.86 -10.67 -7.67
CA PHE A 213 -10.55 -11.92 -7.92
C PHE A 213 -11.54 -12.24 -6.80
N PHE A 214 -12.62 -12.93 -7.14
CA PHE A 214 -13.50 -13.55 -6.16
C PHE A 214 -12.80 -14.72 -5.49
N GLY A 215 -12.81 -14.72 -4.16
CA GLY A 215 -12.31 -15.82 -3.34
C GLY A 215 -13.43 -16.53 -2.62
N GLU A 216 -13.47 -17.86 -2.74
CA GLU A 216 -14.43 -18.69 -2.01
C GLU A 216 -13.84 -19.11 -0.66
N VAL A 217 -14.48 -18.64 0.42
CA VAL A 217 -14.05 -18.94 1.79
C VAL A 217 -14.05 -20.46 2.01
N GLY A 218 -12.97 -20.97 2.58
CA GLY A 218 -12.79 -22.40 2.82
C GLY A 218 -12.24 -23.21 1.66
N LYS A 219 -12.21 -22.67 0.44
CA LYS A 219 -11.66 -23.32 -0.75
C LYS A 219 -10.37 -22.67 -1.23
N ASP A 220 -10.36 -21.35 -1.36
CA ASP A 220 -9.19 -20.62 -1.80
C ASP A 220 -8.20 -20.35 -0.66
N TYR A 221 -6.93 -20.14 -1.02
CA TYR A 221 -5.92 -19.76 -0.04
C TYR A 221 -6.05 -18.28 0.29
N MET A 222 -6.68 -17.98 1.42
CA MET A 222 -6.91 -16.63 1.92
C MET A 222 -6.51 -16.56 3.40
N PRO A 223 -5.20 -16.52 3.71
CA PRO A 223 -4.72 -16.59 5.09
C PRO A 223 -4.94 -15.31 5.89
N TRP A 224 -5.15 -14.18 5.23
CA TRP A 224 -5.36 -12.90 5.87
C TRP A 224 -6.82 -12.74 6.28
N MET A 225 -7.03 -12.49 7.56
CA MET A 225 -8.36 -12.22 8.11
C MET A 225 -8.42 -10.77 8.57
N ALA A 226 -9.37 -10.03 8.00
CA ALA A 226 -9.69 -8.66 8.36
C ALA A 226 -10.97 -8.64 9.19
N ILE A 227 -10.94 -7.93 10.32
CA ILE A 227 -12.02 -7.90 11.30
C ILE A 227 -12.36 -6.44 11.59
N LYS A 228 -13.52 -5.99 11.14
CA LYS A 228 -14.02 -4.64 11.42
C LYS A 228 -14.69 -4.62 12.79
N VAL A 229 -14.27 -3.70 13.63
CA VAL A 229 -14.77 -3.57 15.00
C VAL A 229 -15.35 -2.17 15.22
N SER A 230 -16.20 -2.05 16.23
CA SER A 230 -16.76 -0.74 16.62
C SER A 230 -15.74 0.12 17.37
N GLU A 231 -14.76 -0.53 18.03
CA GLU A 231 -13.69 0.14 18.78
C GLU A 231 -12.47 -0.76 18.84
N VAL A 232 -11.29 -0.19 18.62
CA VAL A 232 -10.01 -0.89 18.76
C VAL A 232 -9.52 -0.72 20.20
N SER A 233 -9.55 -1.80 20.97
CA SER A 233 -9.06 -1.85 22.36
C SER A 233 -8.31 -3.15 22.63
N ASN A 234 -7.44 -3.15 23.64
CA ASN A 234 -6.74 -4.37 24.05
C ASN A 234 -7.71 -5.49 24.48
N GLU A 235 -8.85 -5.13 25.05
CA GLU A 235 -9.91 -6.08 25.44
C GLU A 235 -10.53 -6.72 24.19
N MET A 236 -10.83 -5.94 23.15
CA MET A 236 -11.37 -6.46 21.88
C MET A 236 -10.36 -7.37 21.19
N ILE A 237 -9.09 -6.95 21.13
CA ILE A 237 -8.00 -7.77 20.55
C ILE A 237 -7.92 -9.13 21.28
N ALA A 238 -7.87 -9.12 22.61
CA ALA A 238 -7.79 -10.35 23.41
C ALA A 238 -8.99 -11.28 23.18
N LYS A 239 -10.21 -10.74 23.10
CA LYS A 239 -11.43 -11.55 22.79
C LYS A 239 -11.36 -12.18 21.41
N VAL A 240 -10.90 -11.44 20.41
CA VAL A 240 -10.73 -11.92 19.04
C VAL A 240 -9.68 -13.04 19.01
N GLU A 241 -8.53 -12.84 19.67
CA GLU A 241 -7.48 -13.86 19.78
C GLU A 241 -7.97 -15.12 20.45
N GLU A 242 -8.70 -15.02 21.56
CA GLU A 242 -9.27 -16.17 22.29
C GLU A 242 -10.18 -17.01 21.39
N VAL A 243 -11.07 -16.37 20.64
CA VAL A 243 -11.98 -17.08 19.72
C VAL A 243 -11.20 -17.77 18.60
N ILE A 244 -10.24 -17.12 17.99
CA ILE A 244 -9.41 -17.72 16.94
C ILE A 244 -8.63 -18.91 17.50
N GLN A 245 -7.94 -18.72 18.62
CA GLN A 245 -7.13 -19.75 19.27
C GLN A 245 -7.95 -20.96 19.76
N SER A 246 -9.25 -20.78 20.02
CA SER A 246 -10.15 -21.87 20.37
C SER A 246 -10.40 -22.87 19.22
N ARG A 247 -10.22 -22.39 17.98
CA ARG A 247 -10.52 -23.13 16.75
C ARG A 247 -9.31 -23.74 16.05
N ILE A 248 -8.10 -23.31 16.40
CA ILE A 248 -6.86 -23.71 15.75
C ILE A 248 -5.89 -24.37 16.74
N GLU A 249 -5.05 -25.26 16.24
CA GLU A 249 -4.03 -25.92 17.06
C GLU A 249 -2.86 -25.00 17.40
N ASN A 250 -2.48 -24.15 16.43
CA ASN A 250 -1.42 -23.16 16.62
C ASN A 250 -1.92 -21.99 17.49
N LYS A 251 -1.39 -21.88 18.70
CA LYS A 251 -1.77 -20.84 19.66
C LYS A 251 -1.00 -19.52 19.48
N ASP A 252 -0.05 -19.48 18.55
CA ASP A 252 0.80 -18.29 18.31
C ASP A 252 0.17 -17.27 17.35
N VAL A 253 -1.17 -17.23 17.31
CA VAL A 253 -1.88 -16.21 16.52
C VAL A 253 -1.85 -14.89 17.25
N VAL A 254 -1.44 -13.87 16.54
CA VAL A 254 -1.40 -12.48 17.01
C VAL A 254 -2.39 -11.67 16.19
N VAL A 255 -3.26 -10.95 16.88
CA VAL A 255 -4.18 -9.99 16.28
C VAL A 255 -3.65 -8.58 16.46
N VAL A 256 -3.58 -7.83 15.38
CA VAL A 256 -2.95 -6.50 15.38
C VAL A 256 -3.93 -5.45 14.85
N SER A 257 -3.83 -4.24 15.40
CA SER A 257 -4.50 -3.09 14.81
C SER A 257 -3.87 -2.73 13.45
N TYR A 258 -4.68 -2.65 12.41
CA TYR A 258 -4.19 -2.27 11.08
C TYR A 258 -3.58 -0.86 11.08
N LYS A 259 -4.14 0.05 11.88
CA LYS A 259 -3.63 1.39 12.08
C LYS A 259 -2.23 1.41 12.69
N ASP A 260 -1.94 0.51 13.63
CA ASP A 260 -0.62 0.42 14.23
C ASP A 260 0.38 -0.19 13.26
N SER A 261 -0.03 -1.19 12.47
CA SER A 261 0.80 -1.74 11.38
C SER A 261 1.14 -0.68 10.34
N MET A 262 0.19 0.17 9.96
CA MET A 262 0.43 1.31 9.06
C MET A 262 1.45 2.29 9.66
N ARG A 263 1.30 2.65 10.94
CA ARG A 263 2.25 3.53 11.63
C ARG A 263 3.65 2.94 11.71
N GLU A 264 3.76 1.66 11.98
CA GLU A 264 5.04 0.96 12.05
C GLU A 264 5.72 0.92 10.69
N ALA A 265 5.00 0.58 9.62
CA ALA A 265 5.50 0.59 8.26
C ALA A 265 6.06 1.96 7.87
N TYR A 266 5.33 3.04 8.12
CA TYR A 266 5.80 4.40 7.88
C TYR A 266 6.98 4.82 8.75
N SER A 267 7.04 4.35 9.99
CA SER A 267 8.16 4.65 10.91
C SER A 267 9.44 3.94 10.49
N SER A 268 9.36 2.73 9.99
CA SER A 268 10.50 1.96 9.50
C SER A 268 11.09 2.58 8.23
N GLU A 269 10.27 3.03 7.31
CA GLU A 269 10.72 3.79 6.13
C GLU A 269 11.44 5.10 6.48
N ARG A 270 10.93 5.81 7.49
CA ARG A 270 11.59 7.02 8.00
C ARG A 270 12.98 6.71 8.58
N ARG A 271 13.14 5.59 9.28
CA ARG A 271 14.45 5.17 9.82
C ARG A 271 15.43 4.82 8.70
N MET A 272 15.01 4.03 7.70
CA MET A 272 15.87 3.65 6.57
C MET A 272 16.33 4.85 5.74
N ARG A 273 15.56 5.92 5.69
CA ARG A 273 15.93 7.16 4.96
C ARG A 273 16.90 8.07 5.73
N ASN A 274 17.02 7.88 7.04
CA ASN A 274 17.89 8.69 7.92
C ASN A 274 19.23 8.00 8.22
N THR A 275 19.48 6.81 7.69
CA THR A 275 20.76 6.09 7.66
C THR A 275 21.45 6.23 6.31
#